data_9e83a1fffa23692c9de09e374025efa6
#
_entry.id   9e83a1fffa23692c9de09e374025efa6
#
_cell.length_a   1.000
_cell.length_b   1.000
_cell.length_c   1.000
_cell.angle_alpha   90.00
_cell.angle_beta   90.00
_cell.angle_gamma   90.00
#
_symmetry.space_group_name_H-M   'P 1'
#
loop_
_entity.id
_entity.type
_entity.pdbx_description
1 polymer ?
#
loop_
_entity_poly.entity_id
_entity_poly.type
_entity_poly.pdbx_seq_one_letter_code
_entity_poly.pdbx_strand_id
1 'polypeptide(L)'
;MLGSSRPARCTPRATALTLIAVGALGALLTGCSGSASDADLPPRLESIRPSETPSPVFAHSAKAQIDARTVSGDGWSIQVPARFEEQTAPGAEGTTTYRWIAPAAGAQPPLVAVVTDAKPRADAIEQSKTLEIATEVDPKVKVTRSELEWPGAQRAILLQWTAPQQGGTARTTTWQLMVQVNSGLILNALAIAPEADFAELGLAEVLSTFTPRS
;
A
#
# COMPACT_ATOMS: atom_id res chain seq x y z
N MET A 1 -5.00 -7.67 -66.74
CA MET A 1 -5.63 -8.16 -65.52
C MET A 1 -4.76 -7.72 -64.36
N LEU A 2 -5.12 -6.62 -63.69
CA LEU A 2 -4.37 -6.02 -62.61
C LEU A 2 -5.07 -6.32 -61.27
N GLY A 3 -4.45 -7.20 -60.46
CA GLY A 3 -4.92 -7.57 -59.14
C GLY A 3 -4.56 -6.52 -58.09
N SER A 4 -5.54 -5.85 -57.59
CA SER A 4 -5.41 -4.84 -56.50
C SER A 4 -5.35 -5.52 -55.15
N SER A 5 -4.16 -5.54 -54.53
CA SER A 5 -3.95 -6.00 -53.14
C SER A 5 -4.29 -4.89 -52.20
N ARG A 6 -5.33 -5.05 -51.38
CA ARG A 6 -5.65 -4.12 -50.28
C ARG A 6 -4.76 -4.41 -49.05
N PRO A 7 -4.14 -3.41 -48.43
CA PRO A 7 -3.42 -3.63 -47.18
C PRO A 7 -4.39 -3.78 -46.01
N ALA A 8 -4.12 -4.79 -45.16
CA ALA A 8 -4.82 -5.03 -43.90
C ALA A 8 -4.57 -3.88 -42.93
N ARG A 9 -5.61 -3.22 -42.47
CA ARG A 9 -5.55 -2.23 -41.40
C ARG A 9 -5.37 -2.96 -40.08
N CYS A 10 -4.18 -2.88 -39.49
CA CYS A 10 -3.97 -3.19 -38.08
C CYS A 10 -4.63 -2.10 -37.22
N THR A 11 -5.72 -2.43 -36.56
CA THR A 11 -6.30 -1.64 -35.49
C THR A 11 -5.43 -1.79 -34.25
N PRO A 12 -4.91 -0.71 -33.65
CA PRO A 12 -4.25 -0.81 -32.36
C PRO A 12 -5.31 -1.15 -31.30
N ARG A 13 -5.15 -2.27 -30.63
CA ARG A 13 -5.86 -2.60 -29.39
C ARG A 13 -5.44 -1.57 -28.35
N ALA A 14 -6.33 -0.65 -28.05
CA ALA A 14 -6.20 0.23 -26.89
C ALA A 14 -6.27 -0.63 -25.63
N THR A 15 -5.13 -0.91 -25.04
CA THR A 15 -5.03 -1.47 -23.70
C THR A 15 -5.49 -0.38 -22.74
N ALA A 16 -6.71 -0.47 -22.26
CA ALA A 16 -7.20 0.40 -21.20
C ALA A 16 -6.38 0.10 -19.92
N LEU A 17 -5.38 0.92 -19.66
CA LEU A 17 -4.71 0.98 -18.38
C LEU A 17 -5.74 1.51 -17.37
N THR A 18 -6.32 0.61 -16.58
CA THR A 18 -7.12 1.00 -15.43
C THR A 18 -6.16 1.59 -14.39
N LEU A 19 -6.03 2.90 -14.40
CA LEU A 19 -5.39 3.66 -13.33
C LEU A 19 -6.20 3.39 -12.06
N ILE A 20 -5.63 2.62 -11.13
CA ILE A 20 -6.09 2.64 -9.75
C ILE A 20 -5.67 4.03 -9.22
N ALA A 21 -6.60 4.96 -9.32
CA ALA A 21 -6.49 6.24 -8.66
C ALA A 21 -6.52 5.96 -7.15
N VAL A 22 -5.36 6.03 -6.51
CA VAL A 22 -5.31 6.31 -5.08
C VAL A 22 -5.77 7.74 -4.95
N GLY A 23 -7.11 7.92 -4.94
CA GLY A 23 -7.76 9.20 -4.82
C GLY A 23 -7.42 9.80 -3.48
N ALA A 24 -6.73 10.94 -3.50
CA ALA A 24 -6.71 11.86 -2.38
C ALA A 24 -8.14 12.32 -2.14
N LEU A 25 -8.82 11.76 -1.14
CA LEU A 25 -10.10 12.27 -0.65
C LEU A 25 -9.83 13.62 0.06
N GLY A 26 -9.94 14.69 -0.69
CA GLY A 26 -10.10 16.03 -0.13
C GLY A 26 -11.53 16.18 0.39
N ALA A 27 -11.78 15.87 1.64
CA ALA A 27 -13.05 16.16 2.28
C ALA A 27 -13.12 17.64 2.66
N LEU A 28 -14.01 18.36 2.02
CA LEU A 28 -14.52 19.67 2.45
C LEU A 28 -15.36 19.47 3.71
N LEU A 29 -14.79 19.77 4.86
CA LEU A 29 -15.54 19.97 6.11
C LEU A 29 -15.83 21.46 6.27
N THR A 30 -16.98 21.89 5.77
CA THR A 30 -17.62 23.14 6.18
C THR A 30 -18.14 22.98 7.61
N GLY A 31 -17.57 23.74 8.53
CA GLY A 31 -17.96 23.72 9.92
C GLY A 31 -19.37 24.27 10.16
N CYS A 32 -20.12 23.58 10.99
CA CYS A 32 -21.21 24.17 11.78
C CYS A 32 -20.76 24.19 13.24
N SER A 33 -20.48 25.39 13.73
CA SER A 33 -20.32 25.66 15.15
C SER A 33 -21.69 25.60 15.82
N GLY A 34 -21.97 24.48 16.47
CA GLY A 34 -23.07 24.33 17.40
C GLY A 34 -22.52 24.14 18.79
N SER A 35 -22.63 25.16 19.64
CA SER A 35 -22.40 25.04 21.08
C SER A 35 -23.45 24.10 21.66
N ALA A 36 -23.05 22.89 22.03
CA ALA A 36 -23.86 22.00 22.84
C ALA A 36 -23.19 21.84 24.19
N SER A 37 -24.00 22.15 25.22
CA SER A 37 -23.68 22.13 26.64
C SER A 37 -23.14 20.77 27.10
N ASP A 38 -22.15 20.83 27.98
CA ASP A 38 -21.66 19.72 28.82
C ASP A 38 -22.80 19.17 29.68
N ALA A 39 -23.45 18.11 29.28
CA ALA A 39 -24.25 17.27 30.15
C ALA A 39 -24.38 15.87 29.56
N ASP A 40 -23.94 14.87 30.33
CA ASP A 40 -24.20 13.43 30.14
C ASP A 40 -23.61 12.76 28.92
N LEU A 41 -22.29 12.64 28.87
CA LEU A 41 -21.66 11.57 28.13
C LEU A 41 -21.69 10.28 28.97
N PRO A 42 -22.27 9.18 28.46
CA PRO A 42 -22.17 7.89 29.15
C PRO A 42 -20.70 7.48 29.27
N PRO A 43 -20.33 6.71 30.32
CA PRO A 43 -18.95 6.28 30.53
C PRO A 43 -18.46 5.56 29.28
N ARG A 44 -17.31 6.05 28.80
CA ARG A 44 -16.59 5.49 27.66
C ARG A 44 -16.29 4.03 27.97
N LEU A 45 -17.04 3.11 27.39
CA LEU A 45 -16.71 1.70 27.40
C LEU A 45 -15.35 1.56 26.69
N GLU A 46 -14.29 1.48 27.47
CA GLU A 46 -13.02 1.01 26.95
C GLU A 46 -13.25 -0.39 26.41
N SER A 47 -13.30 -0.48 25.10
CA SER A 47 -13.42 -1.76 24.41
C SER A 47 -12.16 -2.54 24.75
N ILE A 48 -12.26 -3.45 25.71
CA ILE A 48 -11.21 -4.45 26.00
C ILE A 48 -11.13 -5.31 24.76
N ARG A 49 -10.19 -5.01 23.89
CA ARG A 49 -9.88 -5.92 22.78
C ARG A 49 -9.35 -7.22 23.38
N PRO A 50 -9.87 -8.38 22.95
CA PRO A 50 -9.30 -9.66 23.36
C PRO A 50 -7.82 -9.65 23.01
N SER A 51 -6.97 -10.11 23.93
CA SER A 51 -5.55 -10.30 23.71
C SER A 51 -5.37 -11.32 22.60
N GLU A 52 -5.12 -10.84 21.39
CA GLU A 52 -4.82 -11.73 20.27
C GLU A 52 -3.50 -12.44 20.58
N THR A 53 -3.47 -13.75 20.37
CA THR A 53 -2.25 -14.57 20.43
C THR A 53 -1.19 -13.87 19.57
N PRO A 54 0.02 -13.63 20.08
CA PRO A 54 1.03 -12.90 19.31
C PRO A 54 1.34 -13.70 18.05
N SER A 55 0.85 -13.20 16.91
CA SER A 55 1.36 -13.62 15.61
C SER A 55 2.87 -13.37 15.58
N PRO A 56 3.66 -14.16 14.86
CA PRO A 56 5.10 -13.92 14.74
C PRO A 56 5.29 -12.44 14.39
N VAL A 57 6.02 -11.74 15.27
CA VAL A 57 6.16 -10.29 15.18
C VAL A 57 6.85 -9.98 13.86
N PHE A 58 6.15 -9.29 12.95
CA PHE A 58 6.75 -8.78 11.74
C PHE A 58 7.82 -7.76 12.16
N ALA A 59 9.07 -8.01 11.76
CA ALA A 59 10.22 -7.22 12.17
C ALA A 59 11.14 -6.93 10.98
N HIS A 60 11.95 -5.89 11.12
CA HIS A 60 12.97 -5.56 10.14
C HIS A 60 13.97 -6.70 9.96
N SER A 61 14.34 -6.98 8.71
CA SER A 61 15.35 -7.94 8.29
C SER A 61 16.34 -7.30 7.33
N ALA A 62 17.64 -7.56 7.52
CA ALA A 62 18.66 -7.04 6.61
C ALA A 62 18.64 -7.70 5.22
N LYS A 63 17.99 -8.87 5.09
CA LYS A 63 17.99 -9.66 3.85
C LYS A 63 16.70 -10.46 3.71
N ALA A 64 16.08 -10.41 2.53
CA ALA A 64 15.02 -11.34 2.15
C ALA A 64 15.63 -12.73 1.86
N GLN A 65 14.86 -13.79 2.14
CA GLN A 65 15.28 -15.18 1.87
C GLN A 65 14.96 -15.64 0.44
N ILE A 66 14.45 -14.73 -0.40
CA ILE A 66 14.12 -14.97 -1.81
C ILE A 66 15.22 -14.47 -2.73
N ASP A 67 15.18 -14.88 -4.00
CA ASP A 67 16.03 -14.26 -5.03
C ASP A 67 15.57 -12.81 -5.27
N ALA A 68 16.35 -11.86 -4.73
CA ALA A 68 16.00 -10.46 -4.68
C ALA A 68 17.19 -9.56 -5.04
N ARG A 69 16.88 -8.39 -5.60
CA ARG A 69 17.84 -7.30 -5.80
C ARG A 69 17.51 -6.10 -4.93
N THR A 70 18.53 -5.42 -4.44
CA THR A 70 18.34 -4.17 -3.71
C THR A 70 18.07 -3.04 -4.69
N VAL A 71 17.02 -2.27 -4.38
CA VAL A 71 16.68 -1.02 -5.06
C VAL A 71 16.64 0.10 -4.02
N SER A 72 16.88 1.33 -4.46
CA SER A 72 16.95 2.48 -3.56
C SER A 72 16.33 3.69 -4.24
N GLY A 73 15.74 4.55 -3.43
CA GLY A 73 15.31 5.88 -3.82
C GLY A 73 15.85 6.92 -2.83
N ASP A 74 15.30 8.12 -2.92
CA ASP A 74 15.64 9.19 -2.00
C ASP A 74 15.10 8.88 -0.60
N GLY A 75 16.02 8.69 0.33
CA GLY A 75 15.71 8.41 1.74
C GLY A 75 15.30 6.96 2.07
N TRP A 76 15.45 5.98 1.15
CA TRP A 76 15.07 4.59 1.45
C TRP A 76 15.81 3.55 0.60
N SER A 77 15.74 2.30 1.03
CA SER A 77 16.08 1.11 0.24
C SER A 77 15.18 -0.07 0.60
N ILE A 78 15.01 -1.00 -0.34
CA ILE A 78 14.24 -2.24 -0.17
C ILE A 78 14.81 -3.32 -1.09
N GLN A 79 14.65 -4.60 -0.73
CA GLN A 79 14.92 -5.70 -1.64
C GLN A 79 13.63 -6.10 -2.34
N VAL A 80 13.68 -6.18 -3.67
CA VAL A 80 12.53 -6.60 -4.50
C VAL A 80 12.86 -7.89 -5.24
N PRO A 81 11.89 -8.76 -5.54
CA PRO A 81 12.16 -9.97 -6.31
C PRO A 81 12.88 -9.63 -7.61
N ALA A 82 13.98 -10.33 -7.91
CA ALA A 82 14.83 -10.01 -9.06
C ALA A 82 14.08 -9.98 -10.39
N ARG A 83 13.03 -10.81 -10.50
CA ARG A 83 12.17 -10.92 -11.70
C ARG A 83 11.13 -9.81 -11.87
N PHE A 84 10.93 -8.95 -10.84
CA PHE A 84 9.95 -7.87 -10.95
C PHE A 84 10.51 -6.72 -11.79
N GLU A 85 9.70 -6.21 -12.71
CA GLU A 85 10.05 -5.12 -13.61
C GLU A 85 9.69 -3.77 -13.00
N GLU A 86 10.59 -2.81 -13.13
CA GLU A 86 10.38 -1.46 -12.61
C GLU A 86 9.45 -0.65 -13.52
N GLN A 87 8.47 0.00 -12.90
CA GLN A 87 7.56 0.93 -13.56
C GLN A 87 7.43 2.17 -12.66
N THR A 88 8.23 3.18 -12.90
CA THR A 88 8.11 4.44 -12.18
C THR A 88 6.96 5.26 -12.72
N ALA A 89 6.10 5.75 -11.85
CA ALA A 89 5.01 6.65 -12.22
C ALA A 89 5.12 7.95 -11.44
N PRO A 90 4.93 9.13 -12.09
CA PRO A 90 4.82 10.37 -11.37
C PRO A 90 3.63 10.31 -10.40
N GLY A 91 3.85 10.74 -9.17
CA GLY A 91 2.81 10.88 -8.17
C GLY A 91 2.13 12.25 -8.22
N ALA A 92 1.19 12.48 -7.32
CA ALA A 92 0.65 13.81 -7.06
C ALA A 92 1.75 14.72 -6.48
N GLU A 93 1.51 16.03 -6.45
CA GLU A 93 2.49 16.99 -5.93
C GLU A 93 2.99 16.62 -4.53
N GLY A 94 4.30 16.53 -4.37
CA GLY A 94 4.95 16.11 -3.13
C GLY A 94 5.05 14.60 -2.91
N THR A 95 4.52 13.78 -3.83
CA THR A 95 4.64 12.32 -3.77
C THR A 95 5.42 11.76 -4.95
N THR A 96 6.21 10.72 -4.70
CA THR A 96 6.88 9.93 -5.74
C THR A 96 6.54 8.46 -5.53
N THR A 97 6.15 7.77 -6.61
CA THR A 97 5.79 6.37 -6.55
C THR A 97 6.73 5.54 -7.41
N TYR A 98 7.39 4.58 -6.78
CA TYR A 98 8.21 3.55 -7.41
C TYR A 98 7.43 2.24 -7.37
N ARG A 99 7.41 1.48 -8.46
CA ARG A 99 6.69 0.20 -8.56
C ARG A 99 7.56 -0.85 -9.21
N TRP A 100 7.44 -2.06 -8.72
CA TRP A 100 8.02 -3.26 -9.32
C TRP A 100 6.91 -4.28 -9.45
N ILE A 101 6.66 -4.73 -10.66
CA ILE A 101 5.51 -5.56 -11.02
C ILE A 101 6.01 -6.90 -11.55
N ALA A 102 5.41 -7.99 -11.07
CA ALA A 102 5.71 -9.31 -11.59
C ALA A 102 5.30 -9.42 -13.05
N PRO A 103 6.12 -10.05 -13.92
CA PRO A 103 5.72 -10.40 -15.28
C PRO A 103 4.67 -11.52 -15.20
N ALA A 104 3.43 -11.17 -14.96
CA ALA A 104 2.36 -12.14 -14.78
C ALA A 104 1.24 -11.96 -15.80
N ALA A 105 0.67 -13.08 -16.21
CA ALA A 105 -0.61 -13.11 -16.93
C ALA A 105 -1.73 -13.01 -15.88
N GLY A 106 -2.44 -11.89 -15.83
CA GLY A 106 -3.56 -11.73 -14.94
C GLY A 106 -4.04 -10.28 -14.87
N ALA A 107 -5.27 -10.09 -14.40
CA ALA A 107 -5.86 -8.76 -14.28
C ALA A 107 -5.18 -7.90 -13.20
N GLN A 108 -4.53 -8.55 -12.24
CA GLN A 108 -3.87 -7.89 -11.10
C GLN A 108 -2.56 -8.60 -10.77
N PRO A 109 -1.47 -8.23 -11.47
CA PRO A 109 -0.16 -8.84 -11.21
C PRO A 109 0.34 -8.47 -9.80
N PRO A 110 1.09 -9.37 -9.14
CA PRO A 110 1.79 -9.04 -7.91
C PRO A 110 2.69 -7.82 -8.09
N LEU A 111 2.70 -6.95 -7.08
CA LEU A 111 3.51 -5.75 -7.11
C LEU A 111 4.11 -5.43 -5.74
N VAL A 112 5.26 -4.77 -5.77
CA VAL A 112 5.86 -4.04 -4.66
C VAL A 112 5.91 -2.58 -5.05
N ALA A 113 5.60 -1.68 -4.13
CA ALA A 113 5.71 -0.25 -4.38
C ALA A 113 6.30 0.47 -3.18
N VAL A 114 6.97 1.59 -3.44
CA VAL A 114 7.34 2.56 -2.41
C VAL A 114 6.80 3.92 -2.83
N VAL A 115 6.07 4.54 -1.92
CA VAL A 115 5.53 5.90 -2.08
C VAL A 115 6.21 6.80 -1.07
N THR A 116 6.87 7.85 -1.55
CA THR A 116 7.47 8.90 -0.73
C THR A 116 6.50 10.06 -0.62
N ASP A 117 6.13 10.44 0.59
CA ASP A 117 5.37 11.66 0.90
C ASP A 117 6.30 12.64 1.62
N ALA A 118 6.82 13.60 0.86
CA ALA A 118 7.77 14.62 1.35
C ALA A 118 7.08 15.85 1.97
N LYS A 119 5.75 15.88 2.00
CA LYS A 119 4.96 16.95 2.62
C LYS A 119 3.68 16.37 3.23
N PRO A 120 3.80 15.46 4.21
CA PRO A 120 2.65 14.80 4.79
C PRO A 120 1.72 15.82 5.46
N ARG A 121 0.42 15.71 5.18
CA ARG A 121 -0.61 16.57 5.79
C ARG A 121 -1.02 16.11 7.18
N ALA A 122 -0.70 14.87 7.52
CA ALA A 122 -1.00 14.21 8.77
C ALA A 122 0.14 13.25 9.14
N ASP A 123 0.29 12.92 10.40
CA ASP A 123 1.28 11.94 10.84
C ASP A 123 0.89 10.50 10.43
N ALA A 124 1.78 9.55 10.65
CA ALA A 124 1.57 8.16 10.26
C ALA A 124 0.39 7.52 11.01
N ILE A 125 0.07 7.95 12.25
CA ILE A 125 -1.08 7.43 12.99
C ILE A 125 -2.37 7.87 12.32
N GLU A 126 -2.52 9.16 12.03
CA GLU A 126 -3.73 9.70 11.41
C GLU A 126 -3.92 9.16 9.99
N GLN A 127 -2.84 9.10 9.20
CA GLN A 127 -2.90 8.51 7.85
C GLN A 127 -3.30 7.04 7.91
N SER A 128 -2.72 6.24 8.82
CA SER A 128 -3.04 4.83 8.95
C SER A 128 -4.49 4.58 9.40
N LYS A 129 -5.01 5.39 10.33
CA LYS A 129 -6.43 5.32 10.75
C LYS A 129 -7.37 5.68 9.60
N THR A 130 -7.04 6.72 8.84
CA THR A 130 -7.83 7.12 7.68
C THR A 130 -7.87 6.01 6.63
N LEU A 131 -6.75 5.36 6.38
CA LEU A 131 -6.66 4.24 5.45
C LEU A 131 -7.45 3.01 5.97
N GLU A 132 -7.34 2.68 7.26
CA GLU A 132 -8.12 1.62 7.90
C GLU A 132 -9.61 1.85 7.69
N ILE A 133 -10.13 3.03 8.07
CA ILE A 133 -11.55 3.39 7.90
C ILE A 133 -11.97 3.33 6.43
N ALA A 134 -11.18 3.88 5.51
CA ALA A 134 -11.48 3.88 4.09
C ALA A 134 -11.50 2.48 3.48
N THR A 135 -10.66 1.58 3.98
CA THR A 135 -10.57 0.19 3.50
C THR A 135 -11.71 -0.66 4.06
N GLU A 136 -12.13 -0.44 5.31
CA GLU A 136 -13.21 -1.16 5.98
C GLU A 136 -14.62 -0.67 5.60
N VAL A 137 -14.78 0.24 4.63
CA VAL A 137 -16.07 0.59 4.04
C VAL A 137 -16.78 -0.65 3.45
N ASP A 138 -16.03 -1.59 2.87
CA ASP A 138 -16.53 -2.92 2.59
C ASP A 138 -16.54 -3.76 3.89
N PRO A 139 -17.72 -4.16 4.41
CA PRO A 139 -17.80 -4.90 5.68
C PRO A 139 -17.15 -6.29 5.64
N LYS A 140 -16.80 -6.79 4.45
CA LYS A 140 -16.08 -8.05 4.25
C LYS A 140 -14.56 -7.89 4.39
N VAL A 141 -14.06 -6.66 4.43
CA VAL A 141 -12.65 -6.35 4.59
C VAL A 141 -12.40 -5.97 6.04
N LYS A 142 -11.38 -6.58 6.63
CA LYS A 142 -10.86 -6.22 7.95
C LYS A 142 -9.41 -5.85 7.82
N VAL A 143 -9.04 -4.72 8.41
CA VAL A 143 -7.67 -4.23 8.46
C VAL A 143 -7.08 -4.57 9.81
N THR A 144 -5.94 -5.24 9.82
CA THR A 144 -5.11 -5.37 11.01
C THR A 144 -4.09 -4.25 10.99
N ARG A 145 -4.04 -3.45 12.04
CA ARG A 145 -3.09 -2.35 12.20
C ARG A 145 -2.21 -2.59 13.42
N SER A 146 -0.90 -2.61 13.22
CA SER A 146 0.08 -2.87 14.27
C SER A 146 1.15 -1.78 14.27
N GLU A 147 1.48 -1.23 15.44
CA GLU A 147 2.63 -0.35 15.61
C GLU A 147 3.88 -1.20 15.82
N LEU A 148 4.98 -0.83 15.18
CA LEU A 148 6.22 -1.59 15.13
C LEU A 148 7.41 -0.72 15.55
N GLU A 149 8.42 -1.37 16.12
CA GLU A 149 9.75 -0.78 16.20
C GLU A 149 10.48 -1.00 14.87
N TRP A 150 10.95 0.09 14.25
CA TRP A 150 11.59 0.03 12.94
C TRP A 150 12.86 0.89 12.90
N PRO A 151 14.00 0.33 12.41
CA PRO A 151 15.26 1.08 12.35
C PRO A 151 15.11 2.37 11.52
N GLY A 152 15.61 3.49 12.05
CA GLY A 152 15.57 4.78 11.35
C GLY A 152 14.20 5.46 11.28
N ALA A 153 13.18 4.92 11.93
CA ALA A 153 11.84 5.50 12.01
C ALA A 153 11.59 6.16 13.36
N GLN A 154 10.90 7.29 13.35
CA GLN A 154 10.24 7.82 14.56
C GLN A 154 9.01 6.98 14.91
N ARG A 155 8.35 6.43 13.88
CA ARG A 155 7.17 5.60 14.00
C ARG A 155 7.03 4.70 12.79
N ALA A 156 6.59 3.46 13.01
CA ALA A 156 6.26 2.53 11.95
C ALA A 156 4.93 1.84 12.25
N ILE A 157 4.08 1.72 11.22
CA ILE A 157 2.77 1.12 11.33
C ILE A 157 2.61 0.14 10.16
N LEU A 158 2.28 -1.11 10.47
CA LEU A 158 1.92 -2.12 9.49
C LEU A 158 0.41 -2.21 9.40
N LEU A 159 -0.13 -2.10 8.19
CA LEU A 159 -1.52 -2.39 7.87
C LEU A 159 -1.56 -3.62 6.97
N GLN A 160 -2.49 -4.52 7.27
CA GLN A 160 -2.65 -5.79 6.56
C GLN A 160 -4.12 -6.03 6.31
N TRP A 161 -4.49 -6.38 5.09
CA TRP A 161 -5.86 -6.77 4.76
C TRP A 161 -5.91 -7.67 3.54
N THR A 162 -7.03 -8.37 3.41
CA THR A 162 -7.37 -9.13 2.20
C THR A 162 -8.76 -8.70 1.74
N ALA A 163 -8.86 -8.29 0.47
CA ALA A 163 -10.08 -7.80 -0.12
C ALA A 163 -10.48 -8.61 -1.36
N PRO A 164 -11.79 -8.76 -1.67
CA PRO A 164 -12.22 -9.35 -2.92
C PRO A 164 -11.78 -8.48 -4.11
N GLN A 165 -11.39 -9.11 -5.20
CA GLN A 165 -11.14 -8.39 -6.45
C GLN A 165 -12.48 -7.95 -7.08
N GLN A 166 -12.47 -6.77 -7.69
CA GLN A 166 -13.67 -6.28 -8.39
C GLN A 166 -14.08 -7.25 -9.52
N GLY A 167 -15.32 -7.71 -9.46
CA GLY A 167 -15.93 -8.53 -10.51
C GLY A 167 -15.57 -10.01 -10.47
N GLY A 168 -14.90 -10.51 -9.41
CA GLY A 168 -14.49 -11.91 -9.30
C GLY A 168 -14.60 -12.50 -7.90
N THR A 169 -14.31 -13.79 -7.79
CA THR A 169 -14.18 -14.54 -6.52
C THR A 169 -12.77 -14.49 -5.96
N ALA A 170 -11.79 -14.07 -6.75
CA ALA A 170 -10.40 -13.95 -6.34
C ALA A 170 -10.24 -12.88 -5.25
N ARG A 171 -9.30 -13.10 -4.37
CA ARG A 171 -8.96 -12.15 -3.28
C ARG A 171 -7.54 -11.66 -3.45
N THR A 172 -7.31 -10.44 -3.01
CA THR A 172 -5.99 -9.79 -3.03
C THR A 172 -5.57 -9.46 -1.60
N THR A 173 -4.39 -9.91 -1.23
CA THR A 173 -3.74 -9.55 0.03
C THR A 173 -2.86 -8.32 -0.20
N THR A 174 -3.00 -7.36 0.70
CA THR A 174 -2.19 -6.14 0.73
C THR A 174 -1.57 -5.98 2.11
N TRP A 175 -0.26 -5.76 2.13
CA TRP A 175 0.46 -5.29 3.30
C TRP A 175 1.05 -3.93 2.98
N GLN A 176 0.89 -2.99 3.90
CA GLN A 176 1.45 -1.65 3.80
C GLN A 176 2.20 -1.31 5.08
N LEU A 177 3.49 -1.10 4.95
CA LEU A 177 4.36 -0.60 6.00
C LEU A 177 4.50 0.92 5.82
N MET A 178 3.94 1.67 6.74
CA MET A 178 4.02 3.13 6.79
C MET A 178 5.09 3.54 7.79
N VAL A 179 6.11 4.25 7.34
CA VAL A 179 7.27 4.65 8.14
C VAL A 179 7.38 6.17 8.16
N GLN A 180 7.16 6.75 9.32
CA GLN A 180 7.44 8.17 9.56
C GLN A 180 8.90 8.34 9.97
N VAL A 181 9.69 8.95 9.10
CA VAL A 181 11.11 9.24 9.37
C VAL A 181 11.24 10.48 10.24
N ASN A 182 10.45 11.52 9.92
CA ASN A 182 10.35 12.76 10.66
C ASN A 182 9.00 13.45 10.36
N SER A 183 8.78 14.65 10.86
CA SER A 183 7.53 15.40 10.62
C SER A 183 7.30 15.80 9.15
N GLY A 184 8.34 15.80 8.33
CA GLY A 184 8.28 16.19 6.91
C GLY A 184 8.39 15.03 5.93
N LEU A 185 8.50 13.79 6.41
CA LEU A 185 8.71 12.64 5.53
C LEU A 185 8.01 11.37 6.06
N ILE A 186 7.09 10.86 5.25
CA ILE A 186 6.49 9.55 5.42
C ILE A 186 6.79 8.70 4.19
N LEU A 187 7.25 7.50 4.42
CA LEU A 187 7.54 6.48 3.41
C LEU A 187 6.53 5.34 3.56
N ASN A 188 5.92 4.93 2.46
CA ASN A 188 4.98 3.82 2.43
C ASN A 188 5.54 2.72 1.54
N ALA A 189 5.90 1.58 2.10
CA ALA A 189 6.25 0.38 1.35
C ALA A 189 5.02 -0.55 1.29
N LEU A 190 4.64 -0.96 0.08
CA LEU A 190 3.46 -1.77 -0.17
C LEU A 190 3.84 -3.06 -0.88
N ALA A 191 3.17 -4.15 -0.51
CA ALA A 191 3.20 -5.41 -1.23
C ALA A 191 1.76 -5.87 -1.48
N ILE A 192 1.45 -6.20 -2.73
CA ILE A 192 0.11 -6.58 -3.18
C ILE A 192 0.24 -7.81 -4.06
N ALA A 193 -0.57 -8.84 -3.79
CA ALA A 193 -0.66 -10.02 -4.65
C ALA A 193 -2.00 -10.73 -4.47
N PRO A 194 -2.40 -11.63 -5.39
CA PRO A 194 -3.42 -12.61 -5.12
C PRO A 194 -3.15 -13.32 -3.80
N GLU A 195 -4.18 -13.59 -3.01
CA GLU A 195 -4.05 -14.19 -1.67
C GLU A 195 -3.25 -15.49 -1.68
N ALA A 196 -3.46 -16.33 -2.71
CA ALA A 196 -2.74 -17.60 -2.87
C ALA A 196 -1.23 -17.42 -3.11
N ASP A 197 -0.84 -16.32 -3.76
CA ASP A 197 0.55 -16.10 -4.21
C ASP A 197 1.36 -15.27 -3.21
N PHE A 198 0.71 -14.54 -2.29
CA PHE A 198 1.37 -13.56 -1.44
C PHE A 198 2.50 -14.17 -0.58
N ALA A 199 2.25 -15.33 0.02
CA ALA A 199 3.23 -16.03 0.84
C ALA A 199 4.29 -16.72 -0.02
N GLU A 200 3.90 -17.35 -1.13
CA GLU A 200 4.81 -18.04 -2.05
C GLU A 200 5.84 -17.07 -2.66
N LEU A 201 5.42 -15.85 -2.93
CA LEU A 201 6.30 -14.79 -3.46
C LEU A 201 7.21 -14.16 -2.41
N GLY A 202 7.07 -14.53 -1.13
CA GLY A 202 7.88 -13.97 -0.03
C GLY A 202 7.67 -12.46 0.17
N LEU A 203 6.48 -11.92 -0.13
CA LEU A 203 6.25 -10.47 -0.13
C LEU A 203 6.30 -9.84 1.26
N ALA A 204 5.97 -10.59 2.31
CA ALA A 204 6.19 -10.15 3.68
C ALA A 204 7.69 -9.96 3.97
N GLU A 205 8.53 -10.89 3.51
CA GLU A 205 10.00 -10.79 3.67
C GLU A 205 10.56 -9.59 2.88
N VAL A 206 10.04 -9.33 1.68
CA VAL A 206 10.39 -8.13 0.91
C VAL A 206 10.15 -6.87 1.74
N LEU A 207 8.96 -6.71 2.31
CA LEU A 207 8.64 -5.55 3.15
C LEU A 207 9.52 -5.48 4.39
N SER A 208 9.90 -6.62 4.97
CA SER A 208 10.79 -6.65 6.14
C SER A 208 12.16 -6.04 5.86
N THR A 209 12.61 -6.01 4.60
CA THR A 209 13.89 -5.42 4.21
C THR A 209 13.85 -3.91 3.98
N PHE A 210 12.66 -3.31 4.10
CA PHE A 210 12.53 -1.86 3.89
C PHE A 210 13.33 -1.09 4.94
N THR A 211 14.25 -0.25 4.48
CA THR A 211 15.15 0.51 5.34
C THR A 211 15.06 1.99 4.99
N PRO A 212 14.49 2.84 5.87
CA PRO A 212 14.58 4.28 5.71
C PRO A 212 16.04 4.73 5.90
N ARG A 213 16.44 5.75 5.18
CA ARG A 213 17.76 6.38 5.26
C ARG A 213 17.56 7.84 5.63
N SER A 214 18.25 8.27 6.66
CA SER A 214 18.34 9.68 7.09
C SER A 214 19.31 10.48 6.24
#